data_1b3e4be235daf3a530c7d3c0a4251b1d
#
_entry.id   1b3e4be235daf3a530c7d3c0a4251b1d
#
_cell.length_a   1.000
_cell.length_b   1.000
_cell.length_c   1.000
_cell.angle_alpha   90.00
_cell.angle_beta   90.00
_cell.angle_gamma   90.00
#
_symmetry.space_group_name_H-M   'P 1'
#
loop_
_entity.id
_entity.type
_entity.pdbx_description
1 polymer ?
#
loop_
_entity_poly.entity_id
_entity_poly.type
_entity_poly.pdbx_seq_one_letter_code
_entity_poly.pdbx_strand_id
1 'polypeptide(L)'
;CAYASHGDTKHVLLFPEDPHECFEFAAQCLDLADRLQTPVFMLTDLDIGMNQRLAKPFKWDDSRKYDRGKVMSAEDLDAGKEFARYKDLDGDGIPWRTLPGTHETKGAYFTRGTSRNPQAIYSEAGPDYVYNMQRLQKKFEHAKTLVPKPVLTPAKVPARFGCIYYGSTSPSMHEALQALSEKDIHVNALRVRGFPFGDELFDFVASHSKVFVVEQN
;
A
#
# COMPACT_ATOMS: atom_id res chain seq x y z
N CYS A 1 3.43 -12.23 -3.00
CA CYS A 1 2.47 -11.25 -3.56
C CYS A 1 3.16 -9.96 -4.03
N ALA A 2 4.07 -9.36 -3.24
CA ALA A 2 4.74 -8.10 -3.62
C ALA A 2 5.41 -8.16 -5.01
N TYR A 3 5.93 -9.30 -5.40
CA TYR A 3 6.65 -9.55 -6.65
C TYR A 3 5.89 -10.48 -7.62
N ALA A 4 4.57 -10.58 -7.47
CA ALA A 4 3.77 -11.50 -8.29
C ALA A 4 3.53 -11.02 -9.72
N SER A 5 3.83 -9.77 -10.06
CA SER A 5 3.66 -9.26 -11.43
C SER A 5 4.78 -9.73 -12.35
N HIS A 6 4.43 -9.86 -13.63
CA HIS A 6 5.40 -10.03 -14.69
C HIS A 6 6.05 -8.68 -15.02
N GLY A 7 7.35 -8.55 -14.79
CA GLY A 7 8.10 -7.33 -15.00
C GLY A 7 8.62 -6.71 -13.68
N ASP A 8 9.14 -5.49 -13.78
CA ASP A 8 9.94 -4.85 -12.73
C ASP A 8 9.11 -3.97 -11.79
N THR A 9 7.84 -4.31 -11.57
CA THR A 9 6.95 -3.59 -10.66
C THR A 9 6.67 -4.42 -9.41
N LYS A 10 6.14 -3.75 -8.39
CA LYS A 10 5.72 -4.36 -7.13
C LYS A 10 4.26 -4.04 -6.85
N HIS A 11 3.61 -4.85 -6.03
CA HIS A 11 2.25 -4.60 -5.58
C HIS A 11 2.22 -4.04 -4.16
N VAL A 12 1.20 -3.24 -3.90
CA VAL A 12 0.87 -2.78 -2.55
C VAL A 12 0.15 -3.90 -1.81
N LEU A 13 0.54 -4.14 -0.56
CA LEU A 13 -0.06 -5.16 0.28
C LEU A 13 -0.65 -4.53 1.52
N LEU A 14 -1.80 -5.02 1.98
CA LEU A 14 -2.41 -4.67 3.26
C LEU A 14 -2.55 -5.93 4.12
N PHE A 15 -2.28 -5.81 5.42
CA PHE A 15 -2.25 -6.91 6.38
C PHE A 15 -3.24 -6.65 7.51
N PRO A 16 -4.54 -6.98 7.36
CA PRO A 16 -5.50 -6.86 8.44
C PRO A 16 -5.23 -7.88 9.54
N GLU A 17 -5.55 -7.54 10.79
CA GLU A 17 -5.38 -8.44 11.94
C GLU A 17 -6.66 -9.18 12.35
N ASP A 18 -7.82 -8.66 11.93
CA ASP A 18 -9.12 -9.17 12.32
C ASP A 18 -10.20 -8.88 11.26
N PRO A 19 -11.43 -9.43 11.42
CA PRO A 19 -12.52 -9.17 10.48
C PRO A 19 -12.93 -7.69 10.37
N HIS A 20 -12.78 -6.91 11.44
CA HIS A 20 -13.11 -5.49 11.41
C HIS A 20 -12.13 -4.71 10.52
N GLU A 21 -10.84 -4.97 10.69
CA GLU A 21 -9.81 -4.36 9.85
C GLU A 21 -9.89 -4.86 8.39
N CYS A 22 -10.32 -6.12 8.17
CA CYS A 22 -10.63 -6.59 6.82
C CYS A 22 -11.71 -5.74 6.14
N PHE A 23 -12.77 -5.40 6.87
CA PHE A 23 -13.84 -4.54 6.34
C PHE A 23 -13.33 -3.13 6.02
N GLU A 24 -12.55 -2.52 6.90
CA GLU A 24 -11.97 -1.18 6.66
C GLU A 24 -10.98 -1.18 5.50
N PHE A 25 -10.10 -2.18 5.45
CA PHE A 25 -9.08 -2.28 4.40
C PHE A 25 -9.66 -2.62 3.04
N ALA A 26 -10.80 -3.32 2.96
CA ALA A 26 -11.47 -3.56 1.69
C ALA A 26 -11.82 -2.24 0.98
N ALA A 27 -12.34 -1.26 1.71
CA ALA A 27 -12.61 0.06 1.16
C ALA A 27 -11.33 0.84 0.82
N GLN A 28 -10.30 0.76 1.68
CA GLN A 28 -9.00 1.39 1.42
C GLN A 28 -8.28 0.80 0.20
N CYS A 29 -8.41 -0.50 -0.05
CA CYS A 29 -7.85 -1.14 -1.24
C CYS A 29 -8.33 -0.50 -2.53
N LEU A 30 -9.61 -0.15 -2.62
CA LEU A 30 -10.19 0.50 -3.80
C LEU A 30 -9.61 1.91 -4.00
N ASP A 31 -9.54 2.69 -2.94
CA ASP A 31 -8.95 4.04 -2.99
C ASP A 31 -7.47 3.98 -3.39
N LEU A 32 -6.70 3.08 -2.77
CA LEU A 32 -5.27 2.92 -3.08
C LEU A 32 -5.05 2.43 -4.51
N ALA A 33 -5.86 1.48 -4.99
CA ALA A 33 -5.74 0.95 -6.34
C ALA A 33 -5.99 2.03 -7.40
N ASP A 34 -7.01 2.86 -7.22
CA ASP A 34 -7.31 3.97 -8.12
C ASP A 34 -6.25 5.08 -8.01
N ARG A 35 -5.89 5.45 -6.79
CA ARG A 35 -4.92 6.51 -6.52
C ARG A 35 -3.53 6.20 -7.06
N LEU A 36 -3.05 4.97 -6.82
CA LEU A 36 -1.74 4.51 -7.27
C LEU A 36 -1.75 3.91 -8.67
N GLN A 37 -2.93 3.67 -9.27
CA GLN A 37 -3.08 3.01 -10.56
C GLN A 37 -2.29 1.68 -10.60
N THR A 38 -2.47 0.86 -9.56
CA THR A 38 -1.79 -0.43 -9.41
C THR A 38 -2.66 -1.37 -8.59
N PRO A 39 -2.57 -2.70 -8.83
CA PRO A 39 -3.26 -3.66 -7.98
C PRO A 39 -2.81 -3.56 -6.51
N VAL A 40 -3.77 -3.74 -5.61
CA VAL A 40 -3.54 -3.82 -4.17
C VAL A 40 -4.03 -5.17 -3.68
N PHE A 41 -3.21 -5.88 -2.92
CA PHE A 41 -3.58 -7.15 -2.30
C PHE A 41 -3.85 -6.96 -0.82
N MET A 42 -5.02 -7.38 -0.38
CA MET A 42 -5.30 -7.57 1.03
C MET A 42 -5.01 -9.02 1.39
N LEU A 43 -4.05 -9.25 2.27
CA LEU A 43 -3.59 -10.59 2.65
C LEU A 43 -4.26 -11.01 3.96
N THR A 44 -5.04 -12.07 3.89
CA THR A 44 -5.62 -12.73 5.04
C THR A 44 -5.12 -14.18 5.11
N ASP A 45 -5.34 -14.80 6.25
CA ASP A 45 -5.00 -16.21 6.48
C ASP A 45 -6.23 -17.03 6.88
N LEU A 46 -6.02 -18.32 7.10
CA LEU A 46 -7.10 -19.24 7.50
C LEU A 46 -7.65 -18.93 8.90
N ASP A 47 -6.84 -18.37 9.79
CA ASP A 47 -7.30 -18.00 11.12
C ASP A 47 -8.31 -16.84 11.05
N ILE A 48 -8.06 -15.83 10.23
CA ILE A 48 -9.04 -14.75 10.00
C ILE A 48 -10.27 -15.28 9.23
N GLY A 49 -10.05 -16.11 8.21
CA GLY A 49 -11.09 -16.55 7.29
C GLY A 49 -12.00 -17.68 7.80
N MET A 50 -11.51 -18.54 8.68
CA MET A 50 -12.19 -19.75 9.12
C MET A 50 -12.57 -19.75 10.59
N ASN A 51 -11.92 -18.96 11.41
CA ASN A 51 -12.17 -18.90 12.84
C ASN A 51 -13.38 -18.01 13.17
N GLN A 52 -14.23 -18.46 14.08
CA GLN A 52 -15.31 -17.63 14.60
C GLN A 52 -14.79 -16.65 15.64
N ARG A 53 -14.85 -15.36 15.31
CA ARG A 53 -14.39 -14.29 16.20
C ARG A 53 -15.50 -13.29 16.51
N LEU A 54 -15.47 -12.76 17.71
CA LEU A 54 -16.25 -11.59 18.05
C LEU A 54 -15.65 -10.37 17.35
N ALA A 55 -16.45 -9.66 16.59
CA ALA A 55 -16.07 -8.42 15.96
C ALA A 55 -17.04 -7.29 16.35
N LYS A 56 -16.55 -6.05 16.34
CA LYS A 56 -17.45 -4.90 16.44
C LYS A 56 -18.40 -4.89 15.24
N PRO A 57 -19.64 -4.40 15.41
CA PRO A 57 -20.57 -4.26 14.29
C PRO A 57 -19.94 -3.43 13.17
N PHE A 58 -20.00 -3.92 11.94
CA PHE A 58 -19.54 -3.18 10.77
C PHE A 58 -20.48 -2.00 10.51
N LYS A 59 -19.91 -0.82 10.37
CA LYS A 59 -20.65 0.40 10.05
C LYS A 59 -20.23 0.86 8.66
N TRP A 60 -21.15 0.74 7.72
CA TRP A 60 -20.96 1.32 6.41
C TRP A 60 -21.31 2.80 6.44
N ASP A 61 -20.45 3.61 5.85
CA ASP A 61 -20.68 5.06 5.70
C ASP A 61 -21.08 5.36 4.26
N ASP A 62 -22.39 5.59 4.04
CA ASP A 62 -22.93 5.93 2.72
C ASP A 62 -22.45 7.31 2.22
N SER A 63 -21.92 8.15 3.09
CA SER A 63 -21.34 9.44 2.72
C SER A 63 -19.90 9.34 2.20
N ARG A 64 -19.25 8.19 2.33
CA ARG A 64 -17.87 7.95 1.90
C ARG A 64 -17.73 8.23 0.41
N LYS A 65 -16.80 9.10 0.07
CA LYS A 65 -16.37 9.34 -1.30
C LYS A 65 -15.08 8.60 -1.55
N TYR A 66 -15.10 7.77 -2.59
CA TYR A 66 -13.90 7.05 -3.02
C TYR A 66 -12.93 7.97 -3.74
N ASP A 67 -11.64 7.81 -3.43
CA ASP A 67 -10.56 8.54 -4.10
C ASP A 67 -10.27 7.89 -5.46
N ARG A 68 -10.67 8.58 -6.54
CA ARG A 68 -10.42 8.12 -7.91
C ARG A 68 -9.00 8.44 -8.40
N GLY A 69 -8.18 9.08 -7.56
CA GLY A 69 -6.84 9.51 -7.91
C GLY A 69 -6.81 10.63 -8.95
N LYS A 70 -5.74 10.67 -9.74
CA LYS A 70 -5.51 11.70 -10.76
C LYS A 70 -6.30 11.43 -12.03
N VAL A 71 -7.52 11.93 -12.09
CA VAL A 71 -8.39 11.84 -13.28
C VAL A 71 -8.61 13.24 -13.84
N MET A 72 -8.28 13.44 -15.12
CA MET A 72 -8.56 14.69 -15.81
C MET A 72 -10.02 14.80 -16.18
N SER A 73 -10.58 15.98 -16.05
CA SER A 73 -11.91 16.31 -16.55
C SER A 73 -11.87 16.82 -18.00
N ALA A 74 -13.05 17.00 -18.61
CA ALA A 74 -13.17 17.64 -19.92
C ALA A 74 -12.65 19.08 -19.88
N GLU A 75 -12.98 19.81 -18.81
CA GLU A 75 -12.55 21.19 -18.58
C GLU A 75 -11.02 21.32 -18.47
N ASP A 76 -10.35 20.37 -17.80
CA ASP A 76 -8.88 20.34 -17.75
C ASP A 76 -8.27 20.24 -19.16
N LEU A 77 -8.85 19.35 -19.98
CA LEU A 77 -8.40 19.12 -21.36
C LEU A 77 -8.69 20.34 -22.27
N ASP A 78 -9.81 21.01 -22.05
CA ASP A 78 -10.17 22.21 -22.80
C ASP A 78 -9.32 23.42 -22.41
N ALA A 79 -8.95 23.52 -21.15
CA ALA A 79 -8.01 24.51 -20.65
C ALA A 79 -6.56 24.27 -21.13
N GLY A 80 -6.30 23.18 -21.88
CA GLY A 80 -4.99 22.88 -22.45
C GLY A 80 -4.00 22.24 -21.46
N LYS A 81 -4.50 21.65 -20.35
CA LYS A 81 -3.65 20.89 -19.46
C LYS A 81 -3.00 19.73 -20.22
N GLU A 82 -1.69 19.58 -20.04
CA GLU A 82 -0.94 18.52 -20.73
C GLU A 82 -1.46 17.13 -20.32
N PHE A 83 -1.82 16.34 -21.31
CA PHE A 83 -2.16 14.92 -21.12
C PHE A 83 -1.12 14.02 -21.78
N ALA A 84 -0.45 13.23 -20.96
CA ALA A 84 0.40 12.15 -21.40
C ALA A 84 0.27 10.99 -20.41
N ARG A 85 -0.31 9.87 -20.85
CA ARG A 85 -0.80 8.79 -19.98
C ARG A 85 0.27 8.23 -19.02
N TYR A 86 1.54 8.30 -19.38
CA TYR A 86 2.64 7.76 -18.56
C TYR A 86 3.65 8.82 -18.14
N LYS A 87 3.35 10.09 -18.35
CA LYS A 87 4.22 11.20 -17.91
C LYS A 87 3.94 11.55 -16.45
N ASP A 88 4.99 11.60 -15.66
CA ASP A 88 4.96 12.10 -14.29
C ASP A 88 5.05 13.62 -14.31
N LEU A 89 3.92 14.30 -14.20
CA LEU A 89 3.84 15.76 -14.23
C LEU A 89 4.09 16.39 -12.85
N ASP A 90 3.79 15.63 -11.78
CA ASP A 90 3.78 16.14 -10.41
C ASP A 90 4.99 15.66 -9.58
N GLY A 91 5.79 14.74 -10.14
CA GLY A 91 7.02 14.23 -9.50
C GLY A 91 6.81 13.13 -8.47
N ASP A 92 5.59 12.59 -8.33
CA ASP A 92 5.27 11.50 -7.40
C ASP A 92 5.21 10.10 -8.05
N GLY A 93 5.50 10.03 -9.35
CA GLY A 93 5.49 8.80 -10.13
C GLY A 93 4.12 8.34 -10.60
N ILE A 94 3.04 9.07 -10.27
CA ILE A 94 1.66 8.74 -10.61
C ILE A 94 1.20 9.65 -11.76
N PRO A 95 1.00 9.13 -12.97
CA PRO A 95 0.55 9.94 -14.09
C PRO A 95 -0.95 10.23 -14.02
N TRP A 96 -1.34 11.29 -14.67
CA TRP A 96 -2.76 11.59 -14.90
C TRP A 96 -3.39 10.61 -15.87
N ARG A 97 -4.68 10.30 -15.67
CA ARG A 97 -5.47 9.45 -16.56
C ARG A 97 -6.77 10.13 -16.95
N THR A 98 -7.33 9.69 -18.04
CA THR A 98 -8.70 9.96 -18.45
C THR A 98 -9.54 8.69 -18.31
N LEU A 99 -10.84 8.83 -18.21
CA LEU A 99 -11.79 7.72 -18.27
C LEU A 99 -12.46 7.71 -19.66
N PRO A 100 -12.98 6.55 -20.11
CA PRO A 100 -13.76 6.50 -21.33
C PRO A 100 -14.93 7.51 -21.27
N GLY A 101 -15.08 8.33 -22.32
CA GLY A 101 -16.11 9.36 -22.39
C GLY A 101 -15.76 10.68 -21.70
N THR A 102 -14.53 10.86 -21.19
CA THR A 102 -14.12 12.13 -20.56
C THR A 102 -14.25 13.31 -21.54
N HIS A 103 -13.86 13.14 -22.82
CA HIS A 103 -13.92 14.19 -23.82
C HIS A 103 -14.10 13.58 -25.21
N GLU A 104 -14.80 14.29 -26.13
CA GLU A 104 -15.10 13.77 -27.47
C GLU A 104 -13.87 13.55 -28.34
N THR A 105 -12.86 14.42 -28.26
CA THR A 105 -11.70 14.43 -29.17
C THR A 105 -10.35 14.47 -28.47
N LYS A 106 -10.30 14.71 -27.15
CA LYS A 106 -9.06 14.86 -26.38
C LYS A 106 -8.94 13.78 -25.32
N GLY A 107 -7.70 13.53 -24.84
CA GLY A 107 -7.43 12.63 -23.74
C GLY A 107 -7.57 11.14 -24.07
N ALA A 108 -7.90 10.78 -25.31
CA ALA A 108 -7.89 9.39 -25.76
C ALA A 108 -6.45 8.91 -25.93
N TYR A 109 -6.21 7.65 -25.58
CA TYR A 109 -4.92 7.00 -25.78
C TYR A 109 -5.10 5.52 -26.10
N PHE A 110 -4.12 4.94 -26.78
CA PHE A 110 -4.04 3.52 -27.01
C PHE A 110 -2.64 3.05 -26.65
N THR A 111 -2.56 1.97 -25.91
CA THR A 111 -1.30 1.36 -25.53
C THR A 111 -1.30 -0.13 -25.81
N ARG A 112 -0.18 -0.67 -26.25
CA ARG A 112 0.05 -2.10 -26.50
C ARG A 112 1.50 -2.47 -26.24
N GLY A 113 1.77 -3.77 -26.24
CA GLY A 113 3.12 -4.30 -26.09
C GLY A 113 3.65 -4.18 -24.66
N THR A 114 4.93 -4.50 -24.50
CA THR A 114 5.60 -4.60 -23.19
C THR A 114 6.08 -3.27 -22.66
N SER A 115 6.46 -2.33 -23.52
CA SER A 115 6.93 -1.00 -23.12
C SER A 115 6.32 0.11 -23.98
N ARG A 116 6.39 1.34 -23.50
CA ARG A 116 5.81 2.54 -24.10
C ARG A 116 6.51 3.80 -23.62
N ASN A 117 6.42 4.85 -24.43
CA ASN A 117 6.90 6.16 -24.05
C ASN A 117 5.85 6.90 -23.14
N PRO A 118 6.16 8.10 -22.63
CA PRO A 118 5.24 8.88 -21.81
C PRO A 118 3.89 9.18 -22.48
N GLN A 119 3.81 9.23 -23.78
CA GLN A 119 2.60 9.48 -24.57
C GLN A 119 1.76 8.21 -24.84
N ALA A 120 2.10 7.08 -24.25
CA ALA A 120 1.48 5.77 -24.45
C ALA A 120 1.78 5.11 -25.80
N ILE A 121 2.67 5.64 -26.61
CA ILE A 121 3.07 5.04 -27.87
C ILE A 121 4.04 3.89 -27.58
N TYR A 122 3.85 2.75 -28.25
CA TYR A 122 4.75 1.61 -28.14
C TYR A 122 6.21 2.02 -28.41
N SER A 123 7.10 1.59 -27.52
CA SER A 123 8.53 1.88 -27.62
C SER A 123 9.34 0.77 -26.97
N GLU A 124 10.44 0.38 -27.64
CA GLU A 124 11.47 -0.51 -27.09
C GLU A 124 12.78 0.24 -26.83
N ALA A 125 12.75 1.57 -26.93
CA ALA A 125 13.92 2.38 -26.69
C ALA A 125 14.36 2.33 -25.22
N GLY A 126 15.66 2.12 -24.99
CA GLY A 126 16.25 2.06 -23.65
C GLY A 126 15.92 3.25 -22.76
N PRO A 127 15.97 4.50 -23.25
CA PRO A 127 15.58 5.68 -22.46
C PRO A 127 14.13 5.66 -21.96
N ASP A 128 13.19 5.20 -22.78
CA ASP A 128 11.77 5.07 -22.38
C ASP A 128 11.57 4.01 -21.30
N TYR A 129 12.28 2.89 -21.42
CA TYR A 129 12.29 1.86 -20.39
C TYR A 129 12.83 2.39 -19.04
N VAL A 130 13.99 3.03 -19.06
CA VAL A 130 14.61 3.62 -17.87
C VAL A 130 13.68 4.65 -17.21
N TYR A 131 13.06 5.52 -18.01
CA TYR A 131 12.09 6.49 -17.53
C TYR A 131 10.92 5.81 -16.80
N ASN A 132 10.34 4.77 -17.38
CA ASN A 132 9.22 4.05 -16.77
C ASN A 132 9.63 3.37 -15.46
N MET A 133 10.82 2.76 -15.39
CA MET A 133 11.30 2.11 -14.17
C MET A 133 11.54 3.12 -13.05
N GLN A 134 12.17 4.24 -13.34
CA GLN A 134 12.39 5.32 -12.38
C GLN A 134 11.06 5.91 -11.89
N ARG A 135 10.09 6.12 -12.79
CA ARG A 135 8.74 6.58 -12.44
C ARG A 135 8.02 5.58 -11.52
N LEU A 136 8.09 4.29 -11.83
CA LEU A 136 7.50 3.24 -10.98
C LEU A 136 8.17 3.20 -9.60
N GLN A 137 9.48 3.37 -9.53
CA GLN A 137 10.19 3.46 -8.25
C GLN A 137 9.70 4.64 -7.41
N LYS A 138 9.58 5.84 -8.01
CA LYS A 138 9.01 7.01 -7.34
C LYS A 138 7.59 6.76 -6.83
N LYS A 139 6.74 6.12 -7.63
CA LYS A 139 5.39 5.74 -7.22
C LYS A 139 5.41 4.85 -5.98
N PHE A 140 6.33 3.88 -5.91
CA PHE A 140 6.47 3.02 -4.74
C PHE A 140 6.97 3.77 -3.50
N GLU A 141 7.91 4.69 -3.66
CA GLU A 141 8.34 5.56 -2.57
C GLU A 141 7.16 6.43 -2.06
N HIS A 142 6.38 6.99 -2.97
CA HIS A 142 5.18 7.73 -2.60
C HIS A 142 4.12 6.84 -1.90
N ALA A 143 3.96 5.60 -2.34
CA ALA A 143 3.00 4.65 -1.75
C ALA A 143 3.26 4.39 -0.25
N LYS A 144 4.50 4.51 0.23
CA LYS A 144 4.83 4.40 1.67
C LYS A 144 4.05 5.39 2.54
N THR A 145 3.70 6.55 1.98
CA THR A 145 2.96 7.59 2.70
C THR A 145 1.45 7.34 2.74
N LEU A 146 0.95 6.44 1.90
CA LEU A 146 -0.47 6.20 1.67
C LEU A 146 -0.98 4.91 2.31
N VAL A 147 -0.11 3.91 2.47
CA VAL A 147 -0.48 2.65 3.13
C VAL A 147 -0.73 2.87 4.64
N PRO A 148 -1.55 2.01 5.27
CA PRO A 148 -1.77 2.09 6.70
C PRO A 148 -0.47 2.06 7.49
N LYS A 149 -0.32 3.02 8.40
CA LYS A 149 0.86 3.11 9.27
C LYS A 149 0.92 1.91 10.23
N PRO A 150 2.13 1.46 10.59
CA PRO A 150 2.29 0.41 11.59
C PRO A 150 1.78 0.88 12.96
N VAL A 151 1.43 -0.07 13.81
CA VAL A 151 1.00 0.18 15.19
C VAL A 151 2.12 -0.21 16.14
N LEU A 152 2.61 0.77 16.91
CA LEU A 152 3.59 0.54 17.96
C LEU A 152 2.89 0.23 19.28
N THR A 153 3.28 -0.88 19.90
CA THR A 153 2.95 -1.25 21.28
C THR A 153 4.23 -1.15 22.11
N PRO A 154 4.46 -0.03 22.80
CA PRO A 154 5.66 0.14 23.59
C PRO A 154 5.59 -0.68 24.89
N ALA A 155 6.73 -1.17 25.33
CA ALA A 155 6.87 -1.73 26.68
C ALA A 155 6.67 -0.63 27.75
N LYS A 156 6.29 -1.05 28.96
CA LYS A 156 6.08 -0.11 30.08
C LYS A 156 7.36 0.54 30.58
N VAL A 157 8.51 -0.04 30.29
CA VAL A 157 9.84 0.44 30.63
C VAL A 157 10.75 0.37 29.38
N PRO A 158 11.92 1.04 29.37
CA PRO A 158 12.83 0.99 28.23
C PRO A 158 13.21 -0.45 27.85
N ALA A 159 12.97 -0.82 26.61
CA ALA A 159 13.21 -2.17 26.11
C ALA A 159 14.37 -2.18 25.09
N ARG A 160 15.28 -3.18 25.23
CA ARG A 160 16.37 -3.39 24.28
C ARG A 160 15.95 -4.20 23.05
N PHE A 161 14.85 -4.94 23.19
CA PHE A 161 14.38 -5.88 22.18
C PHE A 161 13.10 -5.38 21.52
N GLY A 162 12.99 -5.63 20.22
CA GLY A 162 11.79 -5.36 19.43
C GLY A 162 11.22 -6.65 18.85
N CYS A 163 9.90 -6.69 18.67
CA CYS A 163 9.20 -7.69 17.87
C CYS A 163 8.46 -7.02 16.74
N ILE A 164 8.56 -7.55 15.52
CA ILE A 164 7.76 -7.16 14.37
C ILE A 164 6.83 -8.30 14.03
N TYR A 165 5.57 -8.01 13.79
CA TYR A 165 4.56 -9.00 13.44
C TYR A 165 3.46 -8.39 12.56
N TYR A 166 2.57 -9.24 11.99
CA TYR A 166 1.43 -8.78 11.21
C TYR A 166 0.28 -9.80 11.26
N GLY A 167 -0.89 -9.39 10.75
CA GLY A 167 -2.04 -10.27 10.54
C GLY A 167 -2.58 -10.91 11.80
N SER A 168 -3.05 -12.15 11.70
CA SER A 168 -3.68 -12.90 12.78
C SER A 168 -2.75 -13.26 13.94
N THR A 169 -1.46 -12.97 13.83
CA THR A 169 -0.51 -13.10 14.95
C THR A 169 -0.82 -12.13 16.12
N SER A 170 -1.64 -11.09 15.87
CA SER A 170 -1.88 -10.00 16.83
C SER A 170 -2.40 -10.46 18.20
N PRO A 171 -3.45 -11.29 18.34
CA PRO A 171 -3.92 -11.73 19.65
C PRO A 171 -2.86 -12.51 20.43
N SER A 172 -2.15 -13.42 19.76
CA SER A 172 -1.07 -14.21 20.39
C SER A 172 0.11 -13.33 20.83
N MET A 173 0.41 -12.26 20.07
CA MET A 173 1.45 -11.30 20.45
C MET A 173 1.06 -10.52 21.70
N HIS A 174 -0.20 -10.09 21.83
CA HIS A 174 -0.65 -9.38 23.02
C HIS A 174 -0.49 -10.27 24.29
N GLU A 175 -0.91 -11.53 24.21
CA GLU A 175 -0.73 -12.49 25.31
C GLU A 175 0.75 -12.75 25.61
N ALA A 176 1.56 -12.96 24.56
CA ALA A 176 3.00 -13.19 24.73
C ALA A 176 3.72 -12.00 25.37
N LEU A 177 3.41 -10.77 24.97
CA LEU A 177 3.99 -9.56 25.56
C LEU A 177 3.62 -9.42 27.04
N GLN A 178 2.39 -9.77 27.40
CA GLN A 178 1.97 -9.79 28.80
C GLN A 178 2.75 -10.84 29.60
N ALA A 179 2.82 -12.08 29.10
CA ALA A 179 3.53 -13.16 29.77
C ALA A 179 5.05 -12.89 29.91
N LEU A 180 5.66 -12.22 28.93
CA LEU A 180 7.04 -11.75 29.02
C LEU A 180 7.21 -10.67 30.09
N SER A 181 6.30 -9.70 30.13
CA SER A 181 6.32 -8.61 31.12
C SER A 181 6.20 -9.15 32.55
N GLU A 182 5.41 -10.19 32.79
CA GLU A 182 5.27 -10.87 34.08
C GLU A 182 6.58 -11.56 34.52
N LYS A 183 7.48 -11.85 33.57
CA LYS A 183 8.84 -12.39 33.81
C LYS A 183 9.92 -11.31 33.81
N ASP A 184 9.55 -10.04 33.90
CA ASP A 184 10.45 -8.89 33.80
C ASP A 184 11.24 -8.82 32.47
N ILE A 185 10.68 -9.40 31.40
CA ILE A 185 11.22 -9.31 30.03
C ILE A 185 10.39 -8.30 29.26
N HIS A 186 10.99 -7.16 28.92
CA HIS A 186 10.31 -6.05 28.26
C HIS A 186 10.70 -5.97 26.79
N VAL A 187 9.68 -5.94 25.91
CA VAL A 187 9.83 -5.95 24.47
C VAL A 187 8.88 -4.91 23.87
N ASN A 188 9.40 -4.06 23.00
CA ASN A 188 8.54 -3.22 22.15
C ASN A 188 8.02 -4.06 20.99
N ALA A 189 6.79 -3.84 20.58
CA ALA A 189 6.24 -4.56 19.44
C ALA A 189 5.72 -3.59 18.38
N LEU A 190 5.99 -3.88 17.10
CA LEU A 190 5.53 -3.13 15.94
C LEU A 190 4.69 -4.03 15.06
N ARG A 191 3.39 -3.74 14.95
CA ARG A 191 2.51 -4.43 14.02
C ARG A 191 2.56 -3.76 12.65
N VAL A 192 3.02 -4.48 11.65
CA VAL A 192 3.01 -4.01 10.26
C VAL A 192 1.61 -4.19 9.68
N ARG A 193 1.11 -3.16 8.97
CA ARG A 193 -0.24 -3.13 8.41
C ARG A 193 -0.26 -2.99 6.89
N GLY A 194 0.84 -2.60 6.28
CA GLY A 194 0.94 -2.42 4.84
C GLY A 194 2.37 -2.47 4.30
N PHE A 195 2.47 -2.66 3.00
CA PHE A 195 3.71 -2.59 2.22
C PHE A 195 3.45 -1.75 0.96
N PRO A 196 4.39 -0.87 0.54
CA PRO A 196 5.79 -0.75 0.99
C PRO A 196 5.92 -0.21 2.42
N PHE A 197 7.00 -0.63 3.09
CA PHE A 197 7.24 -0.24 4.48
C PHE A 197 7.67 1.23 4.57
N GLY A 198 7.06 1.95 5.51
CA GLY A 198 7.44 3.32 5.86
C GLY A 198 8.68 3.39 6.74
N ASP A 199 9.15 4.60 6.96
CA ASP A 199 10.37 4.86 7.75
C ASP A 199 10.22 4.40 9.20
N GLU A 200 9.00 4.35 9.72
CA GLU A 200 8.68 3.90 11.09
C GLU A 200 9.19 2.47 11.36
N LEU A 201 9.19 1.59 10.34
CA LEU A 201 9.72 0.23 10.49
C LEU A 201 11.25 0.26 10.56
N PHE A 202 11.91 1.05 9.73
CA PHE A 202 13.37 1.16 9.73
C PHE A 202 13.88 1.81 11.01
N ASP A 203 13.21 2.85 11.49
CA ASP A 203 13.51 3.51 12.77
C ASP A 203 13.32 2.55 13.94
N PHE A 204 12.26 1.73 13.90
CA PHE A 204 12.05 0.69 14.90
C PHE A 204 13.19 -0.33 14.92
N VAL A 205 13.62 -0.80 13.75
CA VAL A 205 14.75 -1.74 13.66
C VAL A 205 16.04 -1.10 14.18
N ALA A 206 16.31 0.13 13.81
CA ALA A 206 17.53 0.84 14.21
C ALA A 206 17.59 1.16 15.71
N SER A 207 16.43 1.34 16.35
CA SER A 207 16.35 1.70 17.79
C SER A 207 16.49 0.52 18.76
N HIS A 208 16.58 -0.72 18.27
CA HIS A 208 16.66 -1.91 19.11
C HIS A 208 17.96 -2.67 18.87
N SER A 209 18.52 -3.24 19.94
CA SER A 209 19.75 -4.05 19.87
C SER A 209 19.53 -5.39 19.17
N LYS A 210 18.30 -5.91 19.21
CA LYS A 210 17.86 -7.12 18.52
C LYS A 210 16.37 -7.02 18.23
N VAL A 211 15.99 -7.39 17.02
CA VAL A 211 14.60 -7.45 16.56
C VAL A 211 14.26 -8.88 16.16
N PHE A 212 13.12 -9.35 16.61
CA PHE A 212 12.53 -10.63 16.24
C PHE A 212 11.38 -10.37 15.26
N VAL A 213 11.34 -11.13 14.19
CA VAL A 213 10.18 -11.17 13.30
C VAL A 213 9.36 -12.40 13.65
N VAL A 214 8.09 -12.18 13.97
CA VAL A 214 7.17 -13.24 14.40
C VAL A 214 6.07 -13.36 13.35
N GLU A 215 6.03 -14.50 12.70
CA GLU A 215 5.04 -14.81 11.68
C GLU A 215 4.81 -16.31 11.57
N GLN A 216 3.75 -16.72 10.87
CA GLN A 216 3.28 -18.12 10.90
C GLN A 216 3.82 -19.00 9.77
N ASN A 217 4.51 -18.44 8.78
CA ASN A 217 5.01 -19.20 7.62
C ASN A 217 6.43 -19.70 7.82
#